data_b75401a63b003e51f6a9d709e66a375a
#
_entry.id   b75401a63b003e51f6a9d709e66a375a
#
_cell.length_a   1.000
_cell.length_b   1.000
_cell.length_c   1.000
_cell.angle_alpha   90.00
_cell.angle_beta   90.00
_cell.angle_gamma   90.00
#
_symmetry.space_group_name_H-M   'P 1'
#
loop_
_entity.id
_entity.type
_entity.pdbx_description
1 polymer ?
#
loop_
_entity_poly.entity_id
_entity_poly.type
_entity_poly.pdbx_seq_one_letter_code
_entity_poly.pdbx_strand_id
1 'polypeptide(L)'
;MEGAYILVVDDESRMRKLLKDFLSAKGYKILEAEDGEKAIEVFEENRNKIKLILLDVMMPKLDGWSVLRKIRQESNLPVIMLTARGEEQDELFGFELGVDE
;
A
#
# COMPACT_ATOMS: atom_id res chain seq x y z
N MET A 1 14.64 -3.19 -9.26
CA MET A 1 13.99 -3.01 -7.94
C MET A 1 14.22 -4.15 -6.96
N GLU A 2 15.00 -5.13 -7.35
CA GLU A 2 15.31 -6.22 -6.44
C GLU A 2 15.92 -5.66 -5.16
N GLY A 3 15.47 -6.17 -4.01
CA GLY A 3 15.92 -5.67 -2.73
C GLY A 3 15.18 -4.45 -2.21
N ALA A 4 14.29 -3.88 -3.02
CA ALA A 4 13.50 -2.73 -2.59
C ALA A 4 12.44 -3.16 -1.59
N TYR A 5 12.07 -2.25 -0.70
CA TYR A 5 11.01 -2.51 0.27
C TYR A 5 9.66 -2.12 -0.31
N ILE A 6 8.69 -3.00 -0.14
CA ILE A 6 7.30 -2.76 -0.54
C ILE A 6 6.45 -2.85 0.71
N LEU A 7 5.64 -1.82 0.95
CA LEU A 7 4.71 -1.83 2.07
C LEU A 7 3.37 -2.36 1.59
N VAL A 8 2.90 -3.43 2.21
CA VAL A 8 1.61 -4.05 1.89
C VAL A 8 0.64 -3.72 3.01
N VAL A 9 -0.43 -3.03 2.68
CA VAL A 9 -1.43 -2.59 3.64
C VAL A 9 -2.76 -3.25 3.33
N ASP A 10 -3.20 -4.12 4.22
CA ASP A 10 -4.45 -4.87 4.03
C ASP A 10 -4.86 -5.39 5.40
N ASP A 11 -6.15 -5.32 5.71
CA ASP A 11 -6.62 -5.80 7.00
C ASP A 11 -6.77 -7.31 7.04
N GLU A 12 -6.70 -7.99 5.90
CA GLU A 12 -6.75 -9.44 5.85
C GLU A 12 -5.36 -10.05 5.91
N SER A 13 -5.09 -10.82 6.95
CA SER A 13 -3.77 -11.42 7.10
C SER A 13 -3.45 -12.41 5.98
N ARG A 14 -4.47 -13.07 5.44
CA ARG A 14 -4.27 -14.02 4.34
C ARG A 14 -3.77 -13.32 3.08
N MET A 15 -4.38 -12.18 2.77
CA MET A 15 -3.97 -11.42 1.59
C MET A 15 -2.56 -10.87 1.78
N ARG A 16 -2.25 -10.37 2.97
CA ARG A 16 -0.90 -9.88 3.24
C ARG A 16 0.13 -11.00 3.06
N LYS A 17 -0.19 -12.19 3.58
CA LYS A 17 0.71 -13.32 3.47
C LYS A 17 0.92 -13.73 2.01
N LEU A 18 -0.17 -13.76 1.25
CA LEU A 18 -0.10 -14.13 -0.16
C LEU A 18 0.80 -13.18 -0.93
N LEU A 19 0.58 -11.88 -0.75
CA LEU A 19 1.39 -10.87 -1.43
C LEU A 19 2.83 -10.91 -0.96
N LYS A 20 3.04 -11.11 0.33
CA LYS A 20 4.39 -11.20 0.87
C LYS A 20 5.14 -12.39 0.26
N ASP A 21 4.50 -13.55 0.22
CA ASP A 21 5.15 -14.74 -0.33
C ASP A 21 5.47 -14.56 -1.81
N PHE A 22 4.51 -14.03 -2.56
CA PHE A 22 4.70 -13.83 -3.98
C PHE A 22 5.82 -12.83 -4.28
N LEU A 23 5.78 -11.69 -3.62
CA LEU A 23 6.74 -10.63 -3.89
C LEU A 23 8.12 -10.96 -3.33
N SER A 24 8.17 -11.63 -2.18
CA SER A 24 9.45 -12.06 -1.63
C SER A 24 10.17 -13.01 -2.57
N ALA A 25 9.40 -13.88 -3.23
CA ALA A 25 9.97 -14.81 -4.19
C ALA A 25 10.60 -14.09 -5.38
N LYS A 26 10.20 -12.85 -5.62
CA LYS A 26 10.75 -12.05 -6.70
C LYS A 26 11.89 -11.13 -6.26
N GLY A 27 12.31 -11.26 -5.01
CA GLY A 27 13.45 -10.51 -4.52
C GLY A 27 13.15 -9.23 -3.75
N TYR A 28 11.87 -8.92 -3.55
CA TYR A 28 11.50 -7.72 -2.80
C TYR A 28 11.43 -8.00 -1.31
N LYS A 29 11.65 -6.97 -0.52
CA LYS A 29 11.49 -7.05 0.93
C LYS A 29 10.15 -6.45 1.30
N ILE A 30 9.41 -7.13 2.17
CA ILE A 30 8.03 -6.76 2.44
C ILE A 30 7.87 -6.25 3.86
N LEU A 31 7.23 -5.09 3.97
CA LEU A 31 6.74 -4.56 5.24
C LEU A 31 5.23 -4.68 5.21
N GLU A 32 4.61 -4.92 6.35
CA GLU A 32 3.17 -5.13 6.41
C GLU A 32 2.52 -4.16 7.38
N ALA A 33 1.29 -3.78 7.07
CA ALA A 33 0.46 -3.01 7.98
C ALA A 33 -0.96 -3.56 7.89
N GLU A 34 -1.61 -3.71 9.03
CA GLU A 34 -2.94 -4.32 9.09
C GLU A 34 -4.08 -3.31 9.03
N ASP A 35 -3.76 -2.04 9.16
CA ASP A 35 -4.76 -0.97 9.05
C ASP A 35 -4.07 0.33 8.67
N GLY A 36 -4.88 1.37 8.46
CA GLY A 36 -4.35 2.63 7.98
C GLY A 36 -3.45 3.35 8.95
N GLU A 37 -3.75 3.25 10.25
CA GLU A 37 -2.90 3.89 11.25
C GLU A 37 -1.53 3.24 11.29
N LYS A 38 -1.50 1.92 11.24
CA LYS A 38 -0.25 1.18 11.21
C LYS A 38 0.51 1.48 9.93
N ALA A 39 -0.20 1.64 8.82
CA ALA A 39 0.42 1.95 7.55
C ALA A 39 1.19 3.26 7.62
N ILE A 40 0.59 4.28 8.21
CA ILE A 40 1.26 5.57 8.35
C ILE A 40 2.49 5.45 9.23
N GLU A 41 2.36 4.70 10.34
CA GLU A 41 3.48 4.50 11.25
C GLU A 41 4.64 3.80 10.55
N VAL A 42 4.36 2.71 9.84
CA VAL A 42 5.40 1.96 9.13
C VAL A 42 6.01 2.81 8.02
N PHE A 43 5.18 3.57 7.32
CA PHE A 43 5.66 4.46 6.27
C PHE A 43 6.65 5.47 6.82
N GLU A 44 6.31 6.10 7.94
CA GLU A 44 7.19 7.14 8.49
C GLU A 44 8.50 6.57 9.02
N GLU A 45 8.45 5.37 9.59
CA GLU A 45 9.65 4.73 10.10
C GLU A 45 10.59 4.25 9.01
N ASN A 46 10.04 4.00 7.81
CA ASN A 46 10.81 3.41 6.73
C ASN A 46 10.75 4.22 5.45
N ARG A 47 10.48 5.49 5.56
CA ARG A 47 10.23 6.37 4.43
C ARG A 47 11.27 6.25 3.32
N ASN A 48 12.54 6.22 3.69
CA ASN A 48 13.63 6.20 2.72
C ASN A 48 13.85 4.83 2.09
N LYS A 49 13.25 3.81 2.64
CA LYS A 49 13.45 2.43 2.16
C LYS A 49 12.31 1.95 1.28
N ILE A 50 11.10 2.45 1.53
CA ILE A 50 9.93 1.99 0.79
C ILE A 50 9.91 2.59 -0.60
N LYS A 51 9.76 1.72 -1.60
CA LYS A 51 9.72 2.15 -3.00
C LYS A 51 8.36 2.01 -3.64
N LEU A 52 7.46 1.31 -2.97
CA LEU A 52 6.12 1.06 -3.49
C LEU A 52 5.21 0.72 -2.33
N ILE A 53 3.96 1.17 -2.38
CA ILE A 53 2.94 0.80 -1.41
C ILE A 53 1.78 0.14 -2.15
N LEU A 54 1.38 -1.04 -1.67
CA LEU A 54 0.15 -1.69 -2.12
C LEU A 54 -0.87 -1.46 -1.02
N LEU A 55 -1.94 -0.78 -1.34
CA LEU A 55 -2.84 -0.21 -0.34
C LEU A 55 -4.28 -0.62 -0.58
N ASP A 56 -4.84 -1.36 0.38
CA ASP A 56 -6.24 -1.75 0.32
C ASP A 56 -7.13 -0.54 0.59
N VAL A 57 -8.19 -0.43 -0.19
CA VAL A 57 -9.15 0.67 -0.05
C VAL A 57 -10.06 0.47 1.16
N MET A 58 -10.54 -0.77 1.32
CA MET A 58 -11.57 -1.07 2.32
C MET A 58 -10.96 -1.60 3.60
N MET A 59 -10.66 -0.68 4.52
CA MET A 59 -10.09 -1.06 5.81
C MET A 59 -10.81 -0.37 6.95
N PRO A 60 -10.82 -1.00 8.14
CA PRO A 60 -11.36 -0.33 9.32
C PRO A 60 -10.45 0.81 9.76
N LYS A 61 -10.97 1.65 10.65
CA LYS A 61 -10.27 2.79 11.23
C LYS A 61 -9.98 3.87 10.19
N LEU A 62 -8.88 3.76 9.49
CA LEU A 62 -8.49 4.73 8.48
C LEU A 62 -8.46 4.03 7.14
N ASP A 63 -9.36 4.41 6.24
CA ASP A 63 -9.47 3.73 4.94
C ASP A 63 -8.30 4.08 4.02
N GLY A 64 -8.22 3.34 2.91
CA GLY A 64 -7.10 3.49 1.99
C GLY A 64 -6.98 4.87 1.38
N TRP A 65 -8.11 5.51 1.08
CA TRP A 65 -8.06 6.86 0.49
C TRP A 65 -7.48 7.87 1.45
N SER A 66 -7.83 7.76 2.73
CA SER A 66 -7.30 8.64 3.76
C SER A 66 -5.81 8.44 3.94
N VAL A 67 -5.37 7.18 3.90
CA VAL A 67 -3.95 6.87 3.98
C VAL A 67 -3.19 7.46 2.80
N LEU A 68 -3.75 7.32 1.59
CA LEU A 68 -3.13 7.87 0.40
C LEU A 68 -2.96 9.39 0.51
N ARG A 69 -4.01 10.09 0.93
CA ARG A 69 -3.93 11.53 1.07
C ARG A 69 -2.85 11.95 2.06
N LYS A 70 -2.74 11.22 3.16
CA LYS A 70 -1.74 11.55 4.15
C LYS A 70 -0.33 11.33 3.62
N ILE A 71 -0.11 10.23 2.91
CA ILE A 71 1.18 9.95 2.32
C ILE A 71 1.54 11.01 1.29
N ARG A 72 0.57 11.44 0.49
CA ARG A 72 0.81 12.44 -0.56
C ARG A 72 1.17 13.82 -0.04
N GLN A 73 0.88 14.10 1.22
CA GLN A 73 1.33 15.33 1.83
C GLN A 73 2.84 15.38 1.99
N GLU A 74 3.49 14.23 2.00
CA GLU A 74 4.91 14.12 2.31
C GLU A 74 5.74 13.42 1.24
N SER A 75 5.10 12.73 0.29
CA SER A 75 5.86 11.88 -0.63
C SER A 75 5.09 11.65 -1.92
N ASN A 76 5.83 11.48 -3.00
CA ASN A 76 5.28 11.13 -4.31
C ASN A 76 5.57 9.67 -4.66
N LEU A 77 5.89 8.87 -3.67
CA LEU A 77 6.25 7.50 -3.94
C LEU A 77 5.08 6.73 -4.56
N PRO A 78 5.35 5.73 -5.41
CA PRO A 78 4.29 4.98 -6.08
C PRO A 78 3.38 4.27 -5.10
N VAL A 79 2.07 4.40 -5.32
CA VAL A 79 1.05 3.71 -4.53
C VAL A 79 0.08 3.05 -5.48
N ILE A 80 -0.13 1.76 -5.32
CA ILE A 80 -1.14 1.02 -6.08
C ILE A 80 -2.29 0.72 -5.16
N MET A 81 -3.47 1.22 -5.52
CA MET A 81 -4.67 0.95 -4.73
C MET A 81 -5.24 -0.40 -5.09
N LEU A 82 -5.57 -1.18 -4.07
CA LEU A 82 -6.18 -2.49 -4.26
C LEU A 82 -7.63 -2.40 -3.80
N THR A 83 -8.54 -2.92 -4.59
CA THR A 83 -9.92 -2.95 -4.19
C THR A 83 -10.41 -4.39 -4.17
N ALA A 84 -11.00 -4.76 -3.05
CA ALA A 84 -11.50 -6.12 -2.88
C ALA A 84 -12.63 -6.44 -3.85
N ARG A 85 -13.30 -5.42 -4.35
CA ARG A 85 -14.41 -5.63 -5.26
C ARG A 85 -13.99 -5.69 -6.72
N GLY A 86 -12.81 -5.20 -7.03
CA GLY A 86 -12.32 -5.20 -8.40
C GLY A 86 -13.13 -4.33 -9.34
N GLU A 87 -13.76 -3.30 -8.83
CA GLU A 87 -14.56 -2.41 -9.67
C GLU A 87 -13.67 -1.41 -10.37
N GLU A 88 -13.89 -1.27 -11.68
CA GLU A 88 -13.06 -0.38 -12.49
C GLU A 88 -13.11 1.06 -12.02
N GLN A 89 -14.25 1.49 -11.54
CA GLN A 89 -14.42 2.86 -11.09
C GLN A 89 -13.51 3.17 -9.92
N ASP A 90 -13.35 2.23 -9.01
CA ASP A 90 -12.48 2.43 -7.87
C ASP A 90 -11.03 2.54 -8.31
N GLU A 91 -10.65 1.76 -9.29
CA GLU A 91 -9.29 1.84 -9.82
C GLU A 91 -9.01 3.19 -10.46
N LEU A 92 -9.98 3.72 -11.19
CA LEU A 92 -9.84 5.02 -11.83
C LEU A 92 -9.69 6.12 -10.79
N PHE A 93 -10.45 6.04 -9.71
CA PHE A 93 -10.30 7.00 -8.63
C PHE A 93 -8.93 6.94 -8.00
N GLY A 94 -8.38 5.74 -7.91
CA GLY A 94 -7.02 5.58 -7.39
C GLY A 94 -6.03 6.39 -8.19
N PHE A 95 -6.11 6.33 -9.50
CA PHE A 95 -5.23 7.09 -10.37
C PHE A 95 -5.42 8.59 -10.20
N GLU A 96 -6.66 9.03 -10.07
CA GLU A 96 -6.95 10.44 -9.94
C GLU A 96 -6.42 11.05 -8.65
N LEU A 97 -6.29 10.26 -7.61
CA LEU A 97 -5.82 10.75 -6.33
C LEU A 97 -4.30 10.68 -6.17
N GLY A 98 -3.60 10.62 -7.27
CA GLY A 98 -2.15 10.69 -7.23
C GLY A 98 -1.44 9.36 -7.11
N VAL A 99 -2.12 8.31 -7.46
CA VAL A 99 -1.47 7.01 -7.60
C VAL A 99 -0.58 7.10 -8.83
N ASP A 100 0.59 6.53 -8.75
CA ASP A 100 1.51 6.58 -9.87
C ASP A 100 1.01 5.79 -11.04
N GLU A 101 1.22 6.35 -12.16
CA GLU A 101 0.88 5.70 -13.40
C GLU A 101 2.02 4.91 -13.95
#